data_a2ff62aaeeac2e154bcc3cfe2813531d
#
_entry.id   a2ff62aaeeac2e154bcc3cfe2813531d
#
_cell.length_a   1.000
_cell.length_b   1.000
_cell.length_c   1.000
_cell.angle_alpha   90.00
_cell.angle_beta   90.00
_cell.angle_gamma   90.00
#
_symmetry.space_group_name_H-M   'P 1'
#
loop_
_entity.id
_entity.type
_entity.pdbx_description
1 polymer ?
#
loop_
_entity_poly.entity_id
_entity_poly.type
_entity_poly.pdbx_seq_one_letter_code
_entity_poly.pdbx_strand_id
1 'polypeptide(L)'
;MKQFKYYLMAAFVAAVTCTGFNSCSDNDDEESTVNPAVDVVSKTKQHDTAILLCTFGSTYNESLTVYDDIIEDFKAKFPNTDIYMSFTSRTCIGRVEASTGIARYELDQWLKAIGDAGYKRVAVQSLHVIPGEEYLSLMNTDVKKYFMIQWYPHIDVLKGANLLSSAEDTKDVAEILYKHYESKLADKNNIVLLMGHGNPDENYNANKKYSDMEKALQKLAANTNIFVGTVDYGDMLFFPKEIEEEPANRIPAEEFDKNKYPDCMYSKVMSYCEKNGLTPSEVNVYLAPFMSIAGDHAHNDLWGLEAMAEDDDVSNVEINTNEYSWRERLEKLGFKVDRTFESHPIDQAGADHGIKDGCNMKALGSYPEIRQIWVNHLYENWNDDSAWENGEDYQPEA
;
A
#
# COMPACT_ATOMS: atom_id res chain seq x y z
N MET A 1 -27.58 -19.48 8.06
CA MET A 1 -27.87 -18.08 8.44
C MET A 1 -26.59 -17.29 8.79
N LYS A 2 -25.38 -17.85 8.61
CA LYS A 2 -24.10 -17.16 8.85
C LYS A 2 -23.49 -16.50 7.61
N GLN A 3 -23.93 -16.88 6.41
CA GLN A 3 -23.41 -16.32 5.13
C GLN A 3 -23.85 -14.87 4.81
N PHE A 4 -24.73 -14.27 5.59
CA PHE A 4 -25.30 -12.94 5.26
C PHE A 4 -24.48 -11.75 5.79
N LYS A 5 -23.45 -11.99 6.61
CA LYS A 5 -22.61 -10.90 7.18
C LYS A 5 -21.46 -10.46 6.27
N TYR A 6 -20.96 -11.35 5.42
CA TYR A 6 -19.81 -11.06 4.57
C TYR A 6 -20.15 -10.25 3.31
N TYR A 7 -21.39 -10.31 2.84
CA TYR A 7 -21.83 -9.56 1.66
C TYR A 7 -21.94 -8.04 1.85
N LEU A 8 -21.79 -7.53 3.07
CA LEU A 8 -21.92 -6.08 3.34
C LEU A 8 -20.58 -5.32 3.33
N MET A 9 -19.45 -5.99 3.33
CA MET A 9 -18.14 -5.34 3.30
C MET A 9 -17.50 -5.27 1.91
N ALA A 10 -17.67 -6.29 1.08
CA ALA A 10 -17.11 -6.32 -0.27
C ALA A 10 -17.87 -5.44 -1.30
N ALA A 11 -19.11 -5.03 -1.01
CA ALA A 11 -19.96 -4.29 -1.95
C ALA A 11 -19.77 -2.77 -1.96
N PHE A 12 -18.81 -2.22 -1.20
CA PHE A 12 -18.68 -0.76 -1.06
C PHE A 12 -17.48 -0.14 -1.78
N VAL A 13 -16.64 -0.93 -2.44
CA VAL A 13 -15.47 -0.41 -3.18
C VAL A 13 -15.73 -0.24 -4.69
N ALA A 14 -16.79 -0.83 -5.23
CA ALA A 14 -17.04 -0.87 -6.69
C ALA A 14 -18.06 0.13 -7.23
N ALA A 15 -18.36 1.24 -6.57
CA ALA A 15 -19.31 2.23 -7.08
C ALA A 15 -18.90 3.68 -6.78
N VAL A 16 -17.80 4.12 -7.33
CA VAL A 16 -17.60 5.54 -7.61
C VAL A 16 -17.32 5.72 -9.11
N THR A 17 -18.32 5.41 -9.90
CA THR A 17 -18.40 5.94 -11.28
C THR A 17 -18.79 7.42 -11.20
N CYS A 18 -18.03 8.22 -11.90
CA CYS A 18 -18.24 9.63 -12.14
C CYS A 18 -19.73 9.95 -12.38
N THR A 19 -20.37 10.62 -11.45
CA THR A 19 -21.55 11.42 -11.74
C THR A 19 -21.22 12.87 -11.46
N GLY A 20 -21.32 13.64 -12.54
CA GLY A 20 -21.04 15.07 -12.57
C GLY A 20 -21.83 15.83 -11.50
N PHE A 21 -21.16 16.80 -10.94
CA PHE A 21 -21.78 17.84 -10.14
C PHE A 21 -22.80 18.63 -10.96
N ASN A 22 -24.08 18.41 -10.69
CA ASN A 22 -25.08 19.41 -10.95
C ASN A 22 -25.49 20.02 -9.62
N SER A 23 -24.96 21.20 -9.36
CA SER A 23 -25.46 22.13 -8.38
C SER A 23 -26.80 22.64 -8.81
N CYS A 24 -27.80 22.61 -7.92
CA CYS A 24 -28.72 23.70 -7.64
C CYS A 24 -29.79 23.24 -6.66
N SER A 25 -29.74 23.72 -5.44
CA SER A 25 -30.91 24.38 -4.83
C SER A 25 -30.47 25.07 -3.53
N ASP A 26 -30.79 26.32 -3.49
CA ASP A 26 -30.63 27.22 -2.35
C ASP A 26 -31.29 26.64 -1.11
N ASN A 27 -30.54 26.56 -0.01
CA ASN A 27 -30.97 26.87 1.33
C ASN A 27 -29.73 27.26 2.15
N ASP A 28 -29.69 28.51 2.52
CA ASP A 28 -28.74 29.13 3.43
C ASP A 28 -28.82 28.46 4.80
N ASP A 29 -27.84 27.62 5.10
CA ASP A 29 -27.28 27.40 6.42
C ASP A 29 -25.77 27.12 6.19
N GLU A 30 -25.01 28.21 6.03
CA GLU A 30 -23.55 28.16 6.11
C GLU A 30 -23.15 27.86 7.57
N GLU A 31 -23.19 26.61 7.98
CA GLU A 31 -22.21 26.13 8.94
C GLU A 31 -20.84 26.18 8.23
N SER A 32 -20.12 27.26 8.47
CA SER A 32 -18.71 27.33 8.13
C SER A 32 -18.01 26.22 8.91
N THR A 33 -17.88 25.05 8.30
CA THR A 33 -17.08 23.96 8.85
C THR A 33 -15.65 24.43 8.82
N VAL A 34 -15.18 24.97 9.95
CA VAL A 34 -13.79 25.38 10.14
C VAL A 34 -12.92 24.17 9.84
N ASN A 35 -12.01 24.30 8.86
CA ASN A 35 -11.06 23.24 8.54
C ASN A 35 -10.22 22.90 9.80
N PRO A 36 -10.40 21.73 10.40
CA PRO A 36 -9.78 21.39 11.69
C PRO A 36 -8.25 21.29 11.61
N ALA A 37 -7.68 21.06 10.42
CA ALA A 37 -6.23 21.03 10.22
C ALA A 37 -5.60 22.42 10.44
N VAL A 38 -6.35 23.51 10.25
CA VAL A 38 -5.87 24.89 10.49
C VAL A 38 -5.46 25.08 11.95
N ASP A 39 -6.23 24.54 12.88
CA ASP A 39 -5.93 24.65 14.31
C ASP A 39 -4.61 23.92 14.67
N VAL A 40 -4.37 22.74 14.07
CA VAL A 40 -3.13 22.01 14.26
C VAL A 40 -1.95 22.77 13.67
N VAL A 41 -2.04 23.20 12.41
CA VAL A 41 -0.96 23.91 11.74
C VAL A 41 -0.64 25.22 12.48
N SER A 42 -1.64 26.00 12.90
CA SER A 42 -1.44 27.26 13.62
C SER A 42 -0.70 27.08 14.96
N LYS A 43 -0.91 25.97 15.64
CA LYS A 43 -0.26 25.65 16.92
C LYS A 43 1.13 25.03 16.77
N THR A 44 1.41 24.38 15.63
CA THR A 44 2.63 23.61 15.44
C THR A 44 3.63 24.24 14.49
N LYS A 45 3.24 25.26 13.72
CA LYS A 45 4.14 25.95 12.79
C LYS A 45 5.31 26.63 13.51
N GLN A 46 6.53 26.26 13.13
CA GLN A 46 7.78 26.81 13.67
C GLN A 46 8.73 27.32 12.58
N HIS A 47 8.53 26.86 11.34
CA HIS A 47 9.43 27.11 10.22
C HIS A 47 8.70 27.71 9.00
N ASP A 48 9.45 28.15 8.00
CA ASP A 48 8.90 28.66 6.74
C ASP A 48 8.71 27.54 5.69
N THR A 49 9.19 26.34 5.99
CA THR A 49 9.09 25.17 5.12
C THR A 49 8.33 24.05 5.83
N ALA A 50 7.39 23.41 5.11
CA ALA A 50 6.70 22.23 5.59
C ALA A 50 6.99 21.02 4.69
N ILE A 51 6.92 19.82 5.28
CA ILE A 51 6.83 18.54 4.56
C ILE A 51 5.49 17.92 4.87
N LEU A 52 4.73 17.57 3.83
CA LEU A 52 3.50 16.79 3.93
C LEU A 52 3.77 15.37 3.41
N LEU A 53 3.76 14.41 4.32
CA LEU A 53 3.85 12.99 4.00
C LEU A 53 2.47 12.48 3.64
N CYS A 54 2.32 11.83 2.49
CA CYS A 54 1.03 11.36 1.98
C CYS A 54 1.03 9.84 1.81
N THR A 55 0.06 9.18 2.44
CA THR A 55 -0.09 7.72 2.44
C THR A 55 -1.56 7.36 2.37
N PHE A 56 -1.88 6.13 1.95
CA PHE A 56 -3.26 5.63 1.96
C PHE A 56 -3.86 5.67 3.38
N GLY A 57 -3.09 5.26 4.37
CA GLY A 57 -3.51 5.15 5.76
C GLY A 57 -3.71 3.71 6.20
N SER A 58 -3.86 3.51 7.50
CA SER A 58 -4.18 2.23 8.13
C SER A 58 -4.93 2.46 9.44
N THR A 59 -5.67 1.46 9.88
CA THR A 59 -6.41 1.46 11.16
C THR A 59 -5.76 0.58 12.22
N TYR A 60 -4.70 -0.14 11.87
CA TYR A 60 -4.03 -1.09 12.74
C TYR A 60 -2.88 -0.43 13.52
N ASN A 61 -2.80 -0.71 14.81
CA ASN A 61 -1.84 -0.06 15.73
C ASN A 61 -0.37 -0.28 15.34
N GLU A 62 -0.01 -1.48 14.90
CA GLU A 62 1.34 -1.78 14.43
C GLU A 62 1.74 -0.95 13.20
N SER A 63 0.79 -0.70 12.32
CA SER A 63 1.00 0.18 11.16
C SER A 63 1.16 1.63 11.56
N LEU A 64 0.42 2.09 12.58
CA LEU A 64 0.51 3.46 13.08
C LEU A 64 1.90 3.74 13.67
N THR A 65 2.52 2.76 14.36
CA THR A 65 3.89 2.92 14.87
C THR A 65 4.94 3.05 13.77
N VAL A 66 4.74 2.39 12.62
CA VAL A 66 5.62 2.55 11.45
C VAL A 66 5.54 3.96 10.87
N TYR A 67 4.37 4.59 10.89
CA TYR A 67 4.26 6.00 10.50
C TYR A 67 5.05 6.94 11.42
N ASP A 68 5.04 6.67 12.72
CA ASP A 68 5.85 7.45 13.67
C ASP A 68 7.34 7.34 13.35
N ASP A 69 7.83 6.14 13.05
CA ASP A 69 9.21 5.91 12.60
C ASP A 69 9.54 6.69 11.31
N ILE A 70 8.64 6.69 10.33
CA ILE A 70 8.82 7.45 9.08
C ILE A 70 8.92 8.95 9.40
N ILE A 71 8.02 9.48 10.22
CA ILE A 71 8.03 10.89 10.62
C ILE A 71 9.37 11.26 11.30
N GLU A 72 9.87 10.40 12.19
CA GLU A 72 11.15 10.65 12.87
C GLU A 72 12.35 10.61 11.92
N ASP A 73 12.36 9.72 10.92
CA ASP A 73 13.39 9.70 9.87
C ASP A 73 13.41 11.02 9.07
N PHE A 74 12.23 11.55 8.71
CA PHE A 74 12.12 12.84 8.03
C PHE A 74 12.54 14.01 8.94
N LYS A 75 12.12 14.03 10.21
CA LYS A 75 12.57 15.05 11.17
C LYS A 75 14.08 15.06 11.35
N ALA A 76 14.70 13.89 11.44
CA ALA A 76 16.14 13.77 11.58
C ALA A 76 16.88 14.32 10.35
N LYS A 77 16.34 14.11 9.16
CA LYS A 77 16.97 14.57 7.90
C LYS A 77 16.71 16.03 7.58
N PHE A 78 15.55 16.56 7.98
CA PHE A 78 15.09 17.92 7.67
C PHE A 78 14.80 18.73 8.95
N PRO A 79 15.82 19.09 9.75
CA PRO A 79 15.63 19.61 11.11
C PRO A 79 14.99 21.00 11.20
N ASN A 80 14.90 21.74 10.09
CA ASN A 80 14.31 23.08 10.05
C ASN A 80 12.99 23.09 9.26
N THR A 81 12.18 22.04 9.41
CA THR A 81 10.90 21.90 8.72
C THR A 81 9.82 21.43 9.67
N ASP A 82 8.59 21.85 9.41
CA ASP A 82 7.41 21.30 10.07
C ASP A 82 6.91 20.11 9.28
N ILE A 83 6.65 18.98 9.94
CA ILE A 83 6.27 17.74 9.26
C ILE A 83 4.84 17.36 9.65
N TYR A 84 4.04 17.13 8.62
CA TYR A 84 2.65 16.71 8.71
C TYR A 84 2.45 15.40 7.96
N MET A 85 1.40 14.65 8.32
CA MET A 85 1.03 13.42 7.63
C MET A 85 -0.45 13.41 7.29
N SER A 86 -0.74 13.14 6.03
CA SER A 86 -2.09 12.99 5.49
C SER A 86 -2.37 11.54 5.13
N PHE A 87 -3.58 11.09 5.43
CA PHE A 87 -4.17 9.89 4.87
C PHE A 87 -5.03 10.26 3.67
N THR A 88 -4.96 9.47 2.59
CA THR A 88 -5.82 9.68 1.41
C THR A 88 -7.14 8.90 1.53
N SER A 89 -7.20 7.87 2.36
CA SER A 89 -8.41 7.09 2.60
C SER A 89 -9.29 7.70 3.68
N ARG A 90 -10.48 8.19 3.31
CA ARG A 90 -11.51 8.70 4.24
C ARG A 90 -11.97 7.64 5.24
N THR A 91 -12.05 6.40 4.80
CA THR A 91 -12.42 5.27 5.68
C THR A 91 -11.39 5.08 6.78
N CYS A 92 -10.09 5.11 6.45
CA CYS A 92 -9.04 5.02 7.45
C CYS A 92 -9.07 6.21 8.42
N ILE A 93 -9.28 7.42 7.92
CA ILE A 93 -9.38 8.64 8.75
C ILE A 93 -10.47 8.47 9.81
N GLY A 94 -11.70 8.15 9.40
CA GLY A 94 -12.83 8.04 10.34
C GLY A 94 -12.67 6.88 11.33
N ARG A 95 -12.12 5.74 10.90
CA ARG A 95 -11.89 4.60 11.80
C ARG A 95 -10.77 4.86 12.82
N VAL A 96 -9.67 5.50 12.42
CA VAL A 96 -8.57 5.85 13.35
C VAL A 96 -9.05 6.83 14.40
N GLU A 97 -9.80 7.86 14.01
CA GLU A 97 -10.37 8.81 14.95
C GLU A 97 -11.31 8.11 15.95
N ALA A 98 -12.18 7.23 15.47
CA ALA A 98 -13.11 6.49 16.31
C ALA A 98 -12.40 5.55 17.31
N SER A 99 -11.29 4.91 16.91
CA SER A 99 -10.59 3.92 17.73
C SER A 99 -9.54 4.50 18.66
N THR A 100 -8.84 5.57 18.23
CA THR A 100 -7.71 6.15 18.98
C THR A 100 -8.02 7.50 19.61
N GLY A 101 -9.10 8.16 19.19
CA GLY A 101 -9.38 9.56 19.53
C GLY A 101 -8.41 10.56 18.88
N ILE A 102 -7.51 10.10 18.00
CA ILE A 102 -6.58 10.96 17.28
C ILE A 102 -7.21 11.36 15.95
N ALA A 103 -7.55 12.63 15.82
CA ALA A 103 -8.08 13.17 14.58
C ALA A 103 -7.02 13.07 13.47
N ARG A 104 -7.45 12.55 12.32
CA ARG A 104 -6.70 12.57 11.07
C ARG A 104 -7.48 13.43 10.08
N TYR A 105 -6.78 14.08 9.18
CA TYR A 105 -7.42 15.00 8.24
C TYR A 105 -7.16 14.58 6.81
N GLU A 106 -8.11 14.91 5.94
CA GLU A 106 -8.01 14.66 4.51
C GLU A 106 -6.90 15.51 3.88
N LEU A 107 -6.41 15.08 2.74
CA LEU A 107 -5.32 15.72 2.03
C LEU A 107 -5.60 17.20 1.72
N ASP A 108 -6.80 17.53 1.23
CA ASP A 108 -7.19 18.89 0.89
C ASP A 108 -7.28 19.80 2.14
N GLN A 109 -7.69 19.25 3.29
CA GLN A 109 -7.70 19.97 4.56
C GLN A 109 -6.27 20.33 4.99
N TRP A 110 -5.31 19.40 4.88
CA TRP A 110 -3.92 19.69 5.17
C TRP A 110 -3.31 20.70 4.19
N LEU A 111 -3.52 20.52 2.88
CA LEU A 111 -2.98 21.44 1.87
C LEU A 111 -3.49 22.86 2.06
N LYS A 112 -4.81 23.04 2.31
CA LYS A 112 -5.38 24.35 2.60
C LYS A 112 -4.83 24.95 3.90
N ALA A 113 -4.76 24.17 4.97
CA ALA A 113 -4.24 24.65 6.25
C ALA A 113 -2.77 25.09 6.16
N ILE A 114 -1.94 24.34 5.43
CA ILE A 114 -0.54 24.66 5.18
C ILE A 114 -0.43 25.93 4.34
N GLY A 115 -1.22 26.04 3.27
CA GLY A 115 -1.23 27.22 2.41
C GLY A 115 -1.67 28.48 3.16
N ASP A 116 -2.77 28.42 3.90
CA ASP A 116 -3.30 29.53 4.70
C ASP A 116 -2.36 29.97 5.83
N ALA A 117 -1.56 29.05 6.35
CA ALA A 117 -0.54 29.36 7.35
C ALA A 117 0.67 30.15 6.78
N GLY A 118 0.76 30.33 5.46
CA GLY A 118 1.78 31.14 4.82
C GLY A 118 3.18 30.51 4.87
N TYR A 119 3.28 29.21 4.61
CA TYR A 119 4.56 28.59 4.31
C TYR A 119 5.11 29.13 2.98
N LYS A 120 6.42 29.30 2.88
CA LYS A 120 7.07 29.71 1.65
C LYS A 120 7.36 28.52 0.74
N ARG A 121 7.68 27.38 1.35
CA ARG A 121 8.02 26.13 0.68
C ARG A 121 7.26 24.98 1.27
N VAL A 122 6.74 24.12 0.42
CA VAL A 122 6.02 22.88 0.81
C VAL A 122 6.56 21.70 0.01
N ALA A 123 7.18 20.74 0.68
CA ALA A 123 7.52 19.48 0.05
C ALA A 123 6.38 18.48 0.28
N VAL A 124 5.95 17.78 -0.77
CA VAL A 124 4.95 16.73 -0.67
C VAL A 124 5.61 15.40 -1.01
N GLN A 125 5.75 14.52 -0.02
CA GLN A 125 6.33 13.20 -0.20
C GLN A 125 5.25 12.14 -0.24
N SER A 126 5.18 11.43 -1.36
CA SER A 126 4.36 10.23 -1.48
C SER A 126 5.03 9.05 -0.80
N LEU A 127 4.28 8.31 0.01
CA LEU A 127 4.69 7.02 0.57
C LEU A 127 4.11 5.83 -0.20
N HIS A 128 3.57 6.06 -1.39
CA HIS A 128 3.12 4.98 -2.28
C HIS A 128 4.30 4.17 -2.82
N VAL A 129 4.05 2.89 -3.10
CA VAL A 129 5.10 1.98 -3.60
C VAL A 129 5.32 2.14 -5.10
N ILE A 130 4.24 2.20 -5.87
CA ILE A 130 4.25 2.23 -7.34
C ILE A 130 3.66 3.53 -7.89
N PRO A 131 3.98 3.94 -9.12
CA PRO A 131 3.39 5.12 -9.76
C PRO A 131 1.98 4.81 -10.31
N GLY A 132 1.09 4.33 -9.45
CA GLY A 132 -0.28 3.99 -9.77
C GLY A 132 -1.22 5.20 -9.74
N GLU A 133 -2.51 4.94 -9.90
CA GLU A 133 -3.56 5.97 -9.96
C GLU A 133 -3.55 6.89 -8.74
N GLU A 134 -3.40 6.33 -7.54
CA GLU A 134 -3.36 7.14 -6.30
C GLU A 134 -2.19 8.11 -6.26
N TYR A 135 -0.97 7.65 -6.64
CA TYR A 135 0.20 8.53 -6.71
C TYR A 135 0.02 9.64 -7.75
N LEU A 136 -0.51 9.30 -8.92
CA LEU A 136 -0.69 10.26 -10.00
C LEU A 136 -1.80 11.25 -9.70
N SER A 137 -2.90 10.81 -9.06
CA SER A 137 -3.95 11.69 -8.57
C SER A 137 -3.40 12.67 -7.54
N LEU A 138 -2.66 12.18 -6.54
CA LEU A 138 -2.00 13.01 -5.54
C LEU A 138 -1.13 14.09 -6.19
N MET A 139 -0.20 13.71 -7.06
CA MET A 139 0.80 14.65 -7.57
C MET A 139 0.29 15.58 -8.67
N ASN A 140 -0.61 15.10 -9.55
CA ASN A 140 -1.09 15.88 -10.68
C ASN A 140 -2.37 16.64 -10.37
N THR A 141 -3.27 16.04 -9.59
CA THR A 141 -4.57 16.65 -9.29
C THR A 141 -4.52 17.47 -8.01
N ASP A 142 -4.20 16.84 -6.89
CA ASP A 142 -4.28 17.52 -5.60
C ASP A 142 -3.16 18.54 -5.43
N VAL A 143 -1.92 18.14 -5.72
CA VAL A 143 -0.76 19.01 -5.55
C VAL A 143 -0.64 20.00 -6.70
N LYS A 144 -0.47 19.52 -7.95
CA LYS A 144 -0.20 20.43 -9.08
C LYS A 144 -1.41 21.29 -9.42
N LYS A 145 -2.56 20.66 -9.74
CA LYS A 145 -3.73 21.39 -10.24
C LYS A 145 -4.38 22.25 -9.16
N TYR A 146 -4.66 21.67 -7.99
CA TYR A 146 -5.37 22.38 -6.94
C TYR A 146 -4.44 23.23 -6.08
N PHE A 147 -3.48 22.61 -5.37
CA PHE A 147 -2.65 23.37 -4.42
C PHE A 147 -1.79 24.41 -5.11
N MET A 148 -0.97 24.03 -6.10
CA MET A 148 -0.03 24.94 -6.74
C MET A 148 -0.70 25.92 -7.67
N ILE A 149 -1.62 25.49 -8.58
CA ILE A 149 -2.11 26.38 -9.63
C ILE A 149 -3.34 27.17 -9.16
N GLN A 150 -4.29 26.53 -8.47
CA GLN A 150 -5.57 27.17 -8.14
C GLN A 150 -5.56 27.90 -6.80
N TRP A 151 -4.95 27.32 -5.77
CA TRP A 151 -5.10 27.85 -4.41
C TRP A 151 -3.92 28.74 -3.99
N TYR A 152 -2.68 28.26 -4.12
CA TYR A 152 -1.50 28.94 -3.60
C TYR A 152 -0.36 29.00 -4.63
N PRO A 153 -0.54 29.72 -5.76
CA PRO A 153 0.42 29.72 -6.86
C PRO A 153 1.79 30.30 -6.52
N HIS A 154 1.89 31.06 -5.42
CA HIS A 154 3.12 31.70 -4.95
C HIS A 154 3.96 30.82 -4.01
N ILE A 155 3.49 29.63 -3.65
CA ILE A 155 4.25 28.70 -2.80
C ILE A 155 5.11 27.81 -3.67
N ASP A 156 6.41 27.74 -3.35
CA ASP A 156 7.30 26.78 -4.00
C ASP A 156 7.05 25.37 -3.49
N VAL A 157 6.90 24.42 -4.40
CA VAL A 157 6.57 23.02 -4.09
C VAL A 157 7.62 22.07 -4.61
N LEU A 158 8.11 21.18 -3.76
CA LEU A 158 8.93 20.04 -4.13
C LEU A 158 8.12 18.75 -4.06
N LYS A 159 8.10 17.99 -5.15
CA LYS A 159 7.33 16.72 -5.24
C LYS A 159 8.25 15.52 -5.08
N GLY A 160 8.06 14.75 -4.01
CA GLY A 160 8.77 13.49 -3.76
C GLY A 160 8.16 12.31 -4.49
N ALA A 161 9.00 11.50 -5.10
CA ALA A 161 8.58 10.35 -5.88
C ALA A 161 8.01 9.19 -5.03
N ASN A 162 7.28 8.28 -5.67
CA ASN A 162 6.91 6.98 -5.08
C ASN A 162 8.14 6.09 -4.89
N LEU A 163 8.05 5.03 -4.07
CA LEU A 163 9.19 4.18 -3.71
C LEU A 163 9.93 3.61 -4.92
N LEU A 164 9.23 2.96 -5.84
CA LEU A 164 9.82 2.31 -7.00
C LEU A 164 9.85 3.25 -8.22
N SER A 165 10.32 4.49 -8.03
CA SER A 165 10.30 5.50 -9.08
C SER A 165 11.30 5.21 -10.19
N SER A 166 12.46 4.69 -9.85
CA SER A 166 13.58 4.40 -10.76
C SER A 166 13.96 2.91 -10.79
N ALA A 167 14.86 2.55 -11.70
CA ALA A 167 15.46 1.23 -11.74
C ALA A 167 16.46 1.03 -10.58
N GLU A 168 17.07 2.10 -10.09
CA GLU A 168 17.97 2.07 -8.95
C GLU A 168 17.19 1.80 -7.66
N ASP A 169 16.08 2.50 -7.43
CA ASP A 169 15.19 2.23 -6.29
C ASP A 169 14.73 0.77 -6.29
N THR A 170 14.33 0.25 -7.46
CA THR A 170 13.92 -1.16 -7.60
C THR A 170 15.04 -2.10 -7.21
N LYS A 171 16.27 -1.81 -7.61
CA LYS A 171 17.46 -2.60 -7.27
C LYS A 171 17.74 -2.54 -5.77
N ASP A 172 17.72 -1.36 -5.18
CA ASP A 172 18.05 -1.15 -3.76
C ASP A 172 17.01 -1.83 -2.86
N VAL A 173 15.72 -1.68 -3.16
CA VAL A 173 14.65 -2.40 -2.45
C VAL A 173 14.81 -3.91 -2.60
N ALA A 174 15.17 -4.40 -3.80
CA ALA A 174 15.39 -5.83 -4.01
C ALA A 174 16.59 -6.35 -3.20
N GLU A 175 17.68 -5.61 -3.11
CA GLU A 175 18.85 -5.99 -2.32
C GLU A 175 18.53 -6.03 -0.81
N ILE A 176 17.76 -5.06 -0.30
CA ILE A 176 17.31 -5.03 1.11
C ILE A 176 16.44 -6.25 1.41
N LEU A 177 15.42 -6.50 0.59
CA LEU A 177 14.52 -7.64 0.78
C LEU A 177 15.25 -8.98 0.61
N TYR A 178 16.10 -9.11 -0.40
CA TYR A 178 16.91 -10.31 -0.59
C TYR A 178 17.76 -10.62 0.65
N LYS A 179 18.47 -9.62 1.17
CA LYS A 179 19.29 -9.77 2.40
C LYS A 179 18.45 -10.22 3.59
N HIS A 180 17.24 -9.72 3.71
CA HIS A 180 16.33 -10.10 4.78
C HIS A 180 15.88 -11.55 4.69
N TYR A 181 15.58 -12.03 3.47
CA TYR A 181 15.11 -13.40 3.21
C TYR A 181 16.21 -14.38 2.82
N GLU A 182 17.49 -13.97 2.75
CA GLU A 182 18.61 -14.76 2.23
C GLU A 182 18.69 -16.15 2.86
N SER A 183 18.55 -16.26 4.18
CA SER A 183 18.59 -17.54 4.91
C SER A 183 17.44 -18.48 4.51
N LYS A 184 16.29 -17.96 4.13
CA LYS A 184 15.14 -18.74 3.67
C LYS A 184 15.29 -19.14 2.21
N LEU A 185 15.76 -18.23 1.38
CA LEU A 185 15.97 -18.43 -0.06
C LEU A 185 17.12 -19.40 -0.37
N ALA A 186 18.01 -19.66 0.59
CA ALA A 186 19.08 -20.66 0.45
C ALA A 186 18.55 -22.09 0.32
N ASP A 187 17.39 -22.41 0.85
CA ASP A 187 16.74 -23.72 0.73
C ASP A 187 15.71 -23.70 -0.41
N LYS A 188 15.88 -24.59 -1.38
CA LYS A 188 14.96 -24.74 -2.52
C LYS A 188 13.53 -25.17 -2.13
N ASN A 189 13.36 -25.73 -0.92
CA ASN A 189 12.05 -26.12 -0.39
C ASN A 189 11.31 -24.93 0.24
N ASN A 190 11.92 -23.77 0.31
CA ASN A 190 11.29 -22.56 0.80
C ASN A 190 10.90 -21.66 -0.38
N ILE A 191 9.77 -21.03 -0.29
CA ILE A 191 9.27 -20.02 -1.24
C ILE A 191 8.88 -18.77 -0.46
N VAL A 192 9.29 -17.60 -0.93
CA VAL A 192 8.84 -16.30 -0.41
C VAL A 192 7.82 -15.72 -1.37
N LEU A 193 6.65 -15.38 -0.89
CA LEU A 193 5.60 -14.70 -1.65
C LEU A 193 5.36 -13.31 -1.08
N LEU A 194 5.57 -12.30 -1.89
CA LEU A 194 5.35 -10.90 -1.55
C LEU A 194 4.05 -10.43 -2.20
N MET A 195 3.12 -9.88 -1.40
CA MET A 195 1.82 -9.41 -1.86
C MET A 195 1.77 -7.89 -1.90
N GLY A 196 1.69 -7.32 -3.11
CA GLY A 196 1.35 -5.91 -3.34
C GLY A 196 -0.16 -5.72 -3.48
N HIS A 197 -0.60 -4.45 -3.57
CA HIS A 197 -2.01 -4.14 -3.79
C HIS A 197 -2.44 -4.40 -5.24
N GLY A 198 -1.69 -3.90 -6.19
CA GLY A 198 -2.08 -3.81 -7.59
C GLY A 198 -2.59 -2.41 -7.97
N ASN A 199 -2.77 -2.17 -9.25
CA ASN A 199 -3.29 -0.92 -9.80
C ASN A 199 -4.37 -1.19 -10.85
N PRO A 200 -5.57 -0.61 -10.71
CA PRO A 200 -6.69 -0.89 -11.62
C PRO A 200 -6.49 -0.33 -13.03
N ASP A 201 -5.75 0.76 -13.18
CA ASP A 201 -5.57 1.42 -14.48
C ASP A 201 -4.30 0.94 -15.20
N GLU A 202 -4.51 0.24 -16.32
CA GLU A 202 -3.42 -0.28 -17.16
C GLU A 202 -2.67 0.81 -17.93
N ASN A 203 -3.29 1.99 -18.14
CA ASN A 203 -2.68 3.07 -18.90
C ASN A 203 -1.38 3.57 -18.23
N TYR A 204 -1.25 3.43 -16.92
CA TYR A 204 -0.05 3.86 -16.19
C TYR A 204 1.06 2.81 -16.15
N ASN A 205 0.80 1.58 -16.62
CA ASN A 205 1.76 0.47 -16.58
C ASN A 205 2.41 0.27 -15.19
N ALA A 206 1.69 0.61 -14.13
CA ALA A 206 2.19 0.61 -12.77
C ALA A 206 2.42 -0.81 -12.25
N ASN A 207 1.57 -1.77 -12.66
CA ASN A 207 1.70 -3.18 -12.27
C ASN A 207 3.00 -3.82 -12.76
N LYS A 208 3.62 -3.27 -13.81
CA LYS A 208 4.95 -3.70 -14.26
C LYS A 208 6.02 -3.59 -13.16
N LYS A 209 5.86 -2.68 -12.21
CA LYS A 209 6.80 -2.52 -11.08
C LYS A 209 6.88 -3.77 -10.21
N TYR A 210 5.79 -4.52 -10.05
CA TYR A 210 5.79 -5.79 -9.32
C TYR A 210 6.59 -6.86 -10.08
N SER A 211 6.37 -7.01 -11.38
CA SER A 211 7.14 -7.97 -12.19
C SER A 211 8.61 -7.56 -12.35
N ASP A 212 8.95 -6.28 -12.37
CA ASP A 212 10.34 -5.82 -12.37
C ASP A 212 11.01 -6.10 -11.03
N MET A 213 10.30 -5.94 -9.91
CA MET A 213 10.79 -6.29 -8.57
C MET A 213 11.02 -7.81 -8.46
N GLU A 214 10.08 -8.64 -8.92
CA GLU A 214 10.25 -10.10 -8.94
C GLU A 214 11.51 -10.49 -9.68
N LYS A 215 11.73 -9.94 -10.88
CA LYS A 215 12.95 -10.21 -11.67
C LYS A 215 14.22 -9.77 -10.96
N ALA A 216 14.19 -8.62 -10.29
CA ALA A 216 15.34 -8.13 -9.54
C ALA A 216 15.68 -9.06 -8.36
N LEU A 217 14.68 -9.49 -7.60
CA LEU A 217 14.82 -10.42 -6.49
C LEU A 217 15.30 -11.81 -6.96
N GLN A 218 14.70 -12.36 -8.02
CA GLN A 218 15.08 -13.67 -8.57
C GLN A 218 16.48 -13.67 -9.15
N LYS A 219 16.99 -12.54 -9.61
CA LYS A 219 18.37 -12.41 -10.05
C LYS A 219 19.37 -12.55 -8.90
N LEU A 220 18.99 -12.15 -7.69
CA LEU A 220 19.79 -12.27 -6.47
C LEU A 220 19.67 -13.66 -5.85
N ALA A 221 18.48 -14.25 -5.88
CA ALA A 221 18.20 -15.55 -5.27
C ALA A 221 18.66 -16.71 -6.15
N ALA A 222 19.63 -17.49 -5.68
CA ALA A 222 20.21 -18.61 -6.42
C ALA A 222 19.17 -19.65 -6.88
N ASN A 223 18.12 -19.86 -6.07
CA ASN A 223 17.04 -20.81 -6.35
C ASN A 223 15.86 -20.17 -7.11
N THR A 224 15.85 -18.86 -7.32
CA THR A 224 14.72 -18.11 -7.92
C THR A 224 13.37 -18.34 -7.23
N ASN A 225 13.38 -18.62 -5.93
CA ASN A 225 12.24 -19.03 -5.10
C ASN A 225 11.55 -17.87 -4.37
N ILE A 226 11.52 -16.71 -4.99
CA ILE A 226 10.82 -15.52 -4.50
C ILE A 226 9.97 -14.95 -5.61
N PHE A 227 8.71 -14.60 -5.28
CA PHE A 227 7.73 -14.12 -6.22
C PHE A 227 7.01 -12.90 -5.67
N VAL A 228 6.57 -12.02 -6.57
CA VAL A 228 5.83 -10.80 -6.24
C VAL A 228 4.53 -10.81 -7.02
N GLY A 229 3.43 -10.84 -6.30
CA GLY A 229 2.09 -10.75 -6.86
C GLY A 229 1.27 -9.65 -6.22
N THR A 230 -0.02 -9.62 -6.52
CA THR A 230 -0.96 -8.59 -6.05
C THR A 230 -2.21 -9.21 -5.45
N VAL A 231 -2.85 -8.48 -4.54
CA VAL A 231 -4.17 -8.89 -4.02
C VAL A 231 -5.24 -8.64 -5.06
N ASP A 232 -5.25 -7.43 -5.62
CA ASP A 232 -6.16 -6.99 -6.68
C ASP A 232 -5.36 -6.56 -7.89
N TYR A 233 -5.88 -6.80 -9.08
CA TYR A 233 -5.29 -6.40 -10.36
C TYR A 233 -3.87 -6.95 -10.63
N GLY A 234 -3.58 -7.33 -11.83
CA GLY A 234 -2.26 -7.84 -12.20
C GLY A 234 -2.04 -9.32 -11.88
N ASP A 235 -0.86 -9.67 -11.34
CA ASP A 235 -0.46 -11.05 -11.07
C ASP A 235 -1.04 -11.55 -9.73
N MET A 236 -2.34 -11.79 -9.69
CA MET A 236 -3.04 -12.29 -8.51
C MET A 236 -2.72 -13.75 -8.20
N LEU A 237 -3.18 -14.27 -7.04
CA LEU A 237 -2.89 -15.64 -6.66
C LEU A 237 -3.44 -16.67 -7.67
N PHE A 238 -4.70 -16.53 -8.09
CA PHE A 238 -5.37 -17.48 -8.98
C PHE A 238 -6.00 -16.87 -10.23
N PHE A 239 -6.30 -15.58 -10.24
CA PHE A 239 -7.00 -14.98 -11.36
C PHE A 239 -6.11 -13.97 -12.07
N PRO A 240 -5.90 -14.13 -13.37
CA PRO A 240 -5.54 -12.99 -14.20
C PRO A 240 -6.73 -12.03 -14.22
N LYS A 241 -6.43 -10.73 -14.27
CA LYS A 241 -7.38 -9.60 -14.28
C LYS A 241 -8.61 -9.81 -15.18
N GLU A 242 -8.44 -10.50 -16.31
CA GLU A 242 -9.48 -10.73 -17.33
C GLU A 242 -10.67 -11.56 -16.85
N ILE A 243 -10.57 -12.20 -15.67
CA ILE A 243 -11.61 -13.09 -15.12
C ILE A 243 -12.32 -12.46 -13.91
N GLU A 244 -11.78 -11.37 -13.36
CA GLU A 244 -12.24 -10.78 -12.11
C GLU A 244 -13.60 -10.10 -12.21
N GLU A 245 -13.94 -9.53 -13.38
CA GLU A 245 -15.14 -8.72 -13.56
C GLU A 245 -16.46 -9.51 -13.63
N GLU A 246 -16.40 -10.86 -13.74
CA GLU A 246 -17.58 -11.70 -13.86
C GLU A 246 -17.54 -12.86 -12.84
N PRO A 247 -18.23 -12.78 -11.70
CA PRO A 247 -18.31 -13.89 -10.74
C PRO A 247 -18.81 -15.23 -11.34
N ALA A 248 -19.53 -15.16 -12.47
CA ALA A 248 -19.99 -16.33 -13.20
C ALA A 248 -18.88 -17.03 -14.01
N ASN A 249 -17.74 -16.39 -14.22
CA ASN A 249 -16.64 -16.92 -15.02
C ASN A 249 -15.50 -17.49 -14.17
N ARG A 250 -15.74 -17.73 -12.88
CA ARG A 250 -14.77 -18.39 -12.01
C ARG A 250 -14.41 -19.76 -12.57
N ILE A 251 -13.13 -19.97 -12.83
CA ILE A 251 -12.65 -21.28 -13.30
C ILE A 251 -12.63 -22.20 -12.08
N PRO A 252 -13.34 -23.37 -12.10
CA PRO A 252 -13.18 -24.37 -11.06
C PRO A 252 -11.72 -24.76 -10.88
N ALA A 253 -11.32 -25.03 -9.64
CA ALA A 253 -9.91 -25.36 -9.34
C ALA A 253 -9.37 -26.54 -10.17
N GLU A 254 -10.23 -27.52 -10.43
CA GLU A 254 -9.93 -28.69 -11.25
C GLU A 254 -9.77 -28.38 -12.74
N GLU A 255 -10.31 -27.26 -13.20
CA GLU A 255 -10.21 -26.80 -14.60
C GLU A 255 -9.12 -25.73 -14.80
N PHE A 256 -8.46 -25.31 -13.71
CA PHE A 256 -7.41 -24.30 -13.79
C PHE A 256 -6.19 -24.82 -14.54
N ASP A 257 -5.94 -24.24 -15.70
CA ASP A 257 -4.75 -24.55 -16.51
C ASP A 257 -3.67 -23.47 -16.31
N LYS A 258 -2.64 -23.83 -15.54
CA LYS A 258 -1.48 -22.97 -15.32
C LYS A 258 -0.76 -22.53 -16.59
N ASN A 259 -0.86 -23.32 -17.68
CA ASN A 259 -0.24 -22.94 -18.96
C ASN A 259 -1.04 -21.87 -19.69
N LYS A 260 -2.35 -21.78 -19.41
CA LYS A 260 -3.21 -20.74 -19.92
C LYS A 260 -3.02 -19.43 -19.15
N TYR A 261 -2.71 -19.51 -17.86
CA TYR A 261 -2.53 -18.38 -16.96
C TYR A 261 -1.13 -18.42 -16.31
N PRO A 262 -0.05 -18.25 -17.08
CA PRO A 262 1.33 -18.44 -16.59
C PRO A 262 1.77 -17.36 -15.59
N ASP A 263 1.15 -16.19 -15.61
CA ASP A 263 1.51 -15.04 -14.78
C ASP A 263 0.83 -15.05 -13.41
N CYS A 264 -0.21 -15.89 -13.19
CA CYS A 264 -0.76 -16.06 -11.86
C CYS A 264 0.30 -16.61 -10.88
N MET A 265 0.26 -16.16 -9.63
CA MET A 265 1.19 -16.60 -8.59
C MET A 265 1.18 -18.10 -8.39
N TYR A 266 0.00 -18.72 -8.37
CA TYR A 266 -0.13 -20.17 -8.28
C TYR A 266 0.59 -20.89 -9.43
N SER A 267 0.45 -20.40 -10.66
CA SER A 267 1.13 -21.00 -11.84
C SER A 267 2.64 -20.89 -11.73
N LYS A 268 3.15 -19.74 -11.29
CA LYS A 268 4.59 -19.51 -11.06
C LYS A 268 5.12 -20.46 -9.97
N VAL A 269 4.43 -20.56 -8.85
CA VAL A 269 4.81 -21.43 -7.72
C VAL A 269 4.76 -22.90 -8.13
N MET A 270 3.71 -23.36 -8.80
CA MET A 270 3.62 -24.76 -9.27
C MET A 270 4.67 -25.10 -10.31
N SER A 271 4.98 -24.16 -11.21
CA SER A 271 6.07 -24.35 -12.18
C SER A 271 7.43 -24.46 -11.50
N TYR A 272 7.64 -23.68 -10.44
CA TYR A 272 8.84 -23.81 -9.61
C TYR A 272 8.90 -25.17 -8.91
N CYS A 273 7.81 -25.64 -8.31
CA CYS A 273 7.73 -26.94 -7.65
C CYS A 273 8.07 -28.08 -8.64
N GLU A 274 7.46 -28.10 -9.81
CA GLU A 274 7.72 -29.11 -10.85
C GLU A 274 9.17 -29.11 -11.31
N LYS A 275 9.72 -27.94 -11.59
CA LYS A 275 11.14 -27.80 -12.00
C LYS A 275 12.10 -28.38 -10.97
N ASN A 276 11.76 -28.29 -9.68
CA ASN A 276 12.61 -28.74 -8.58
C ASN A 276 12.23 -30.13 -8.05
N GLY A 277 11.20 -30.78 -8.61
CA GLY A 277 10.70 -32.10 -8.19
C GLY A 277 10.08 -32.08 -6.80
N LEU A 278 9.37 -30.99 -6.46
CA LEU A 278 8.73 -30.77 -5.17
C LEU A 278 7.21 -30.92 -5.28
N THR A 279 6.60 -31.44 -4.22
CA THR A 279 5.15 -31.39 -4.02
C THR A 279 4.80 -30.24 -3.07
N PRO A 280 3.57 -29.71 -3.08
CA PRO A 280 3.16 -28.65 -2.15
C PRO A 280 3.47 -28.96 -0.68
N SER A 281 3.28 -30.20 -0.25
CA SER A 281 3.54 -30.65 1.14
C SER A 281 5.03 -30.65 1.54
N GLU A 282 5.93 -30.50 0.62
CA GLU A 282 7.39 -30.41 0.86
C GLU A 282 7.86 -28.95 0.90
N VAL A 283 6.99 -27.98 0.59
CA VAL A 283 7.33 -26.57 0.46
C VAL A 283 6.84 -25.77 1.66
N ASN A 284 7.75 -24.99 2.24
CA ASN A 284 7.42 -23.95 3.22
C ASN A 284 7.24 -22.62 2.49
N VAL A 285 6.13 -21.94 2.76
CA VAL A 285 5.79 -20.65 2.14
C VAL A 285 5.91 -19.56 3.20
N TYR A 286 6.70 -18.54 2.89
CA TYR A 286 6.86 -17.32 3.69
C TYR A 286 6.11 -16.18 3.02
N LEU A 287 5.01 -15.75 3.64
CA LEU A 287 4.19 -14.64 3.16
C LEU A 287 4.68 -13.32 3.75
N ALA A 288 4.64 -12.26 2.96
CA ALA A 288 4.90 -10.91 3.43
C ALA A 288 4.15 -9.84 2.61
N PRO A 289 3.71 -8.74 3.25
CA PRO A 289 3.13 -7.63 2.53
C PRO A 289 4.21 -6.85 1.76
N PHE A 290 3.97 -6.62 0.46
CA PHE A 290 4.76 -5.74 -0.40
C PHE A 290 4.00 -4.43 -0.60
N MET A 291 3.70 -3.78 0.51
CA MET A 291 2.93 -2.54 0.64
C MET A 291 3.74 -1.57 1.50
N SER A 292 3.43 -0.28 1.43
CA SER A 292 4.10 0.70 2.31
C SER A 292 3.90 0.35 3.78
N ILE A 293 2.70 -0.07 4.14
CA ILE A 293 2.27 -0.43 5.51
C ILE A 293 1.44 -1.71 5.45
N ALA A 294 1.48 -2.51 6.51
CA ALA A 294 0.61 -3.67 6.69
C ALA A 294 -0.77 -3.20 7.17
N GLY A 295 -1.67 -2.99 6.22
CA GLY A 295 -3.07 -2.58 6.47
C GLY A 295 -4.03 -3.75 6.36
N ASP A 296 -5.28 -3.44 5.98
CA ASP A 296 -6.40 -4.38 5.85
C ASP A 296 -6.08 -5.57 4.95
N HIS A 297 -5.50 -5.31 3.76
CA HIS A 297 -5.10 -6.38 2.84
C HIS A 297 -4.05 -7.34 3.43
N ALA A 298 -3.12 -6.85 4.25
CA ALA A 298 -2.17 -7.72 4.91
C ALA A 298 -2.86 -8.61 5.96
N HIS A 299 -3.79 -8.04 6.73
CA HIS A 299 -4.51 -8.77 7.77
C HIS A 299 -5.51 -9.77 7.18
N ASN A 300 -6.31 -9.35 6.21
CA ASN A 300 -7.43 -10.15 5.69
C ASN A 300 -7.06 -10.93 4.44
N ASP A 301 -6.57 -10.28 3.38
CA ASP A 301 -6.34 -10.96 2.10
C ASP A 301 -5.05 -11.78 2.06
N LEU A 302 -4.01 -11.36 2.80
CA LEU A 302 -2.79 -12.15 2.90
C LEU A 302 -2.91 -13.25 3.95
N TRP A 303 -3.33 -12.91 5.17
CA TRP A 303 -3.27 -13.81 6.32
C TRP A 303 -4.60 -14.39 6.75
N GLY A 304 -5.74 -13.73 6.52
CA GLY A 304 -7.07 -14.19 6.97
C GLY A 304 -7.17 -14.26 8.48
N LEU A 305 -6.83 -13.17 9.20
CA LEU A 305 -6.74 -13.19 10.66
C LEU A 305 -8.08 -13.45 11.34
N GLU A 306 -9.20 -12.96 10.79
CA GLU A 306 -10.53 -13.25 11.32
C GLU A 306 -10.85 -14.75 11.24
N ALA A 307 -10.54 -15.39 10.11
CA ALA A 307 -10.74 -16.82 9.92
C ALA A 307 -9.89 -17.64 10.88
N MET A 308 -8.63 -17.26 11.11
CA MET A 308 -7.75 -17.91 12.10
C MET A 308 -8.29 -17.83 13.53
N ALA A 309 -9.03 -16.75 13.85
CA ALA A 309 -9.60 -16.56 15.16
C ALA A 309 -10.85 -17.43 15.39
N GLU A 310 -11.66 -17.60 14.35
CA GLU A 310 -12.93 -18.36 14.43
C GLU A 310 -12.72 -19.86 14.24
N ASP A 311 -12.01 -20.23 13.19
CA ASP A 311 -11.71 -21.63 12.84
C ASP A 311 -10.52 -21.68 11.87
N ASP A 312 -9.44 -22.31 12.27
CA ASP A 312 -8.24 -22.48 11.44
C ASP A 312 -8.36 -23.68 10.46
N ASP A 313 -9.53 -24.30 10.37
CA ASP A 313 -9.79 -25.42 9.46
C ASP A 313 -10.02 -24.92 8.02
N VAL A 314 -9.04 -25.21 7.15
CA VAL A 314 -9.11 -24.87 5.73
C VAL A 314 -9.86 -25.88 4.84
N SER A 315 -10.54 -26.86 5.45
CA SER A 315 -11.24 -27.93 4.69
C SER A 315 -12.31 -27.40 3.73
N ASN A 316 -12.97 -26.30 4.07
CA ASN A 316 -14.04 -25.67 3.30
C ASN A 316 -13.59 -24.50 2.43
N VAL A 317 -12.29 -24.22 2.36
CA VAL A 317 -11.73 -23.12 1.57
C VAL A 317 -11.88 -23.41 0.08
N GLU A 318 -12.41 -22.45 -0.65
CA GLU A 318 -12.45 -22.45 -2.11
C GLU A 318 -11.24 -21.69 -2.64
N ILE A 319 -10.32 -22.41 -3.29
CA ILE A 319 -9.02 -21.83 -3.72
C ILE A 319 -9.14 -20.86 -4.89
N ASN A 320 -10.21 -20.89 -5.64
CA ASN A 320 -10.47 -20.11 -6.84
C ASN A 320 -11.34 -18.86 -6.60
N THR A 321 -11.43 -18.38 -5.39
CA THR A 321 -12.15 -17.17 -5.01
C THR A 321 -11.29 -16.25 -4.19
N ASN A 322 -11.51 -14.92 -4.26
CA ASN A 322 -10.87 -13.93 -3.40
C ASN A 322 -11.55 -13.77 -2.03
N GLU A 323 -12.54 -14.62 -1.70
CA GLU A 323 -13.20 -14.64 -0.39
C GLU A 323 -12.29 -15.18 0.72
N TYR A 324 -11.22 -15.88 0.36
CA TYR A 324 -10.23 -16.44 1.29
C TYR A 324 -8.85 -15.85 1.04
N SER A 325 -8.09 -15.74 2.12
CA SER A 325 -6.73 -15.21 2.09
C SER A 325 -5.76 -16.07 1.28
N TRP A 326 -4.61 -15.49 0.93
CA TRP A 326 -3.53 -16.26 0.31
C TRP A 326 -3.10 -17.43 1.19
N ARG A 327 -2.96 -17.21 2.51
CA ARG A 327 -2.63 -18.26 3.48
C ARG A 327 -3.61 -19.43 3.40
N GLU A 328 -4.90 -19.17 3.56
CA GLU A 328 -5.93 -20.22 3.59
C GLU A 328 -5.93 -21.03 2.30
N ARG A 329 -5.86 -20.37 1.16
CA ARG A 329 -5.84 -21.04 -0.16
C ARG A 329 -4.58 -21.86 -0.37
N LEU A 330 -3.40 -21.39 0.07
CA LEU A 330 -2.15 -22.13 -0.02
C LEU A 330 -2.12 -23.33 0.93
N GLU A 331 -2.62 -23.20 2.15
CA GLU A 331 -2.76 -24.31 3.10
C GLU A 331 -3.75 -25.38 2.57
N LYS A 332 -4.86 -24.96 1.96
CA LYS A 332 -5.80 -25.86 1.29
C LYS A 332 -5.15 -26.64 0.15
N LEU A 333 -4.21 -26.06 -0.57
CA LEU A 333 -3.42 -26.72 -1.62
C LEU A 333 -2.33 -27.65 -1.06
N GLY A 334 -2.13 -27.69 0.25
CA GLY A 334 -1.19 -28.55 0.93
C GLY A 334 0.18 -27.94 1.18
N PHE A 335 0.38 -26.66 0.90
CA PHE A 335 1.60 -25.94 1.27
C PHE A 335 1.70 -25.73 2.79
N LYS A 336 2.91 -25.59 3.29
CA LYS A 336 3.18 -25.25 4.69
C LYS A 336 3.43 -23.76 4.80
N VAL A 337 2.44 -22.98 5.20
CA VAL A 337 2.61 -21.55 5.41
C VAL A 337 3.28 -21.31 6.76
N ASP A 338 4.45 -20.67 6.76
CA ASP A 338 5.22 -20.39 7.97
C ASP A 338 4.65 -19.15 8.68
N ARG A 339 4.33 -19.31 9.98
CA ARG A 339 3.76 -18.25 10.83
C ARG A 339 4.76 -17.75 11.88
N THR A 340 6.01 -18.22 11.82
CA THR A 340 7.01 -17.95 12.87
C THR A 340 8.09 -16.96 12.46
N PHE A 341 8.37 -16.86 11.18
CA PHE A 341 9.37 -15.93 10.66
C PHE A 341 8.82 -14.51 10.64
N GLU A 342 9.52 -13.57 11.28
CA GLU A 342 9.07 -12.18 11.45
C GLU A 342 7.68 -12.08 12.09
N SER A 343 7.38 -13.01 12.98
CA SER A 343 6.12 -13.03 13.70
C SER A 343 6.02 -11.79 14.59
N HIS A 344 5.10 -10.90 14.26
CA HIS A 344 4.81 -9.71 15.05
C HIS A 344 3.70 -10.00 16.06
N PRO A 345 3.68 -9.32 17.20
CA PRO A 345 2.49 -9.23 18.01
C PRO A 345 1.35 -8.68 17.13
N ILE A 346 0.24 -9.38 17.13
CA ILE A 346 -0.93 -8.95 16.40
C ILE A 346 -1.54 -7.76 17.15
N ASP A 347 -2.16 -6.84 16.43
CA ASP A 347 -2.83 -5.69 17.02
C ASP A 347 -3.97 -6.10 17.99
N GLN A 348 -4.60 -5.13 18.62
CA GLN A 348 -5.66 -5.40 19.60
C GLN A 348 -6.82 -6.21 18.96
N ALA A 349 -7.14 -5.99 17.69
CA ALA A 349 -8.19 -6.74 17.01
C ALA A 349 -7.84 -8.23 16.91
N GLY A 350 -6.62 -8.56 16.47
CA GLY A 350 -6.14 -9.93 16.45
C GLY A 350 -6.08 -10.57 17.85
N ALA A 351 -5.63 -9.80 18.84
CA ALA A 351 -5.61 -10.28 20.24
C ALA A 351 -7.02 -10.54 20.79
N ASP A 352 -7.97 -9.69 20.48
CA ASP A 352 -9.38 -9.84 20.90
C ASP A 352 -10.02 -11.09 20.26
N HIS A 353 -9.57 -11.49 19.07
CA HIS A 353 -9.94 -12.74 18.42
C HIS A 353 -9.16 -13.96 18.94
N GLY A 354 -8.23 -13.79 19.88
CA GLY A 354 -7.51 -14.89 20.50
C GLY A 354 -6.36 -15.46 19.65
N ILE A 355 -5.93 -14.76 18.61
CA ILE A 355 -4.77 -15.15 17.79
C ILE A 355 -3.52 -15.01 18.61
N LYS A 356 -2.83 -16.13 18.87
CA LYS A 356 -1.63 -16.18 19.72
C LYS A 356 -0.34 -16.18 18.91
N ASP A 357 -0.37 -16.77 17.74
CA ASP A 357 0.79 -16.86 16.86
C ASP A 357 0.77 -15.68 15.91
N GLY A 358 1.85 -14.93 15.89
CA GLY A 358 1.95 -13.77 15.01
C GLY A 358 2.06 -14.19 13.55
N CYS A 359 1.70 -13.27 12.69
CA CYS A 359 1.90 -13.35 11.25
C CYS A 359 2.96 -12.33 10.84
N ASN A 360 3.62 -12.53 9.72
CA ASN A 360 4.57 -11.54 9.21
C ASN A 360 3.83 -10.31 8.68
N MET A 361 3.83 -9.25 9.46
CA MET A 361 3.28 -7.93 9.12
C MET A 361 4.37 -6.91 8.76
N LYS A 362 5.58 -7.37 8.46
CA LYS A 362 6.70 -6.50 8.11
C LYS A 362 6.55 -5.98 6.68
N ALA A 363 5.86 -4.87 6.55
CA ALA A 363 5.71 -4.14 5.29
C ALA A 363 6.96 -3.31 4.96
N LEU A 364 7.00 -2.70 3.78
CA LEU A 364 8.18 -1.97 3.27
C LEU A 364 8.61 -0.82 4.20
N GLY A 365 7.66 -0.09 4.78
CA GLY A 365 7.94 0.96 5.75
C GLY A 365 8.56 0.49 7.07
N SER A 366 8.49 -0.81 7.37
CA SER A 366 9.12 -1.39 8.55
C SER A 366 10.64 -1.61 8.40
N TYR A 367 11.18 -1.41 7.17
CA TYR A 367 12.62 -1.50 6.91
C TYR A 367 13.25 -0.10 6.97
N PRO A 368 14.14 0.20 7.94
CA PRO A 368 14.79 1.50 8.01
C PRO A 368 15.49 1.90 6.72
N GLU A 369 16.12 0.95 6.04
CA GLU A 369 16.82 1.20 4.78
C GLU A 369 15.86 1.61 3.66
N ILE A 370 14.65 1.03 3.61
CA ILE A 370 13.63 1.41 2.62
C ILE A 370 13.07 2.79 2.95
N ARG A 371 12.84 3.12 4.23
CA ARG A 371 12.41 4.46 4.63
C ARG A 371 13.39 5.53 4.16
N GLN A 372 14.70 5.25 4.18
CA GLN A 372 15.70 6.18 3.68
C GLN A 372 15.61 6.45 2.18
N ILE A 373 15.05 5.54 1.37
CA ILE A 373 14.81 5.79 -0.07
C ILE A 373 13.77 6.91 -0.21
N TRP A 374 12.63 6.85 0.50
CA TRP A 374 11.66 7.96 0.50
C TRP A 374 12.26 9.28 1.00
N VAL A 375 13.06 9.24 2.05
CA VAL A 375 13.75 10.43 2.56
C VAL A 375 14.67 11.02 1.49
N ASN A 376 15.42 10.18 0.77
CA ASN A 376 16.36 10.61 -0.26
C ASN A 376 15.65 11.21 -1.48
N HIS A 377 14.44 10.76 -1.84
CA HIS A 377 13.66 11.34 -2.93
C HIS A 377 13.41 12.86 -2.77
N LEU A 378 13.27 13.35 -1.54
CA LEU A 378 13.25 14.78 -1.29
C LEU A 378 14.66 15.38 -1.13
N TYR A 379 15.54 14.66 -0.41
CA TYR A 379 16.83 15.20 -0.01
C TYR A 379 17.75 15.51 -1.19
N GLU A 380 17.73 14.70 -2.23
CA GLU A 380 18.54 14.88 -3.44
C GLU A 380 18.27 16.21 -4.14
N ASN A 381 17.04 16.67 -4.09
CA ASN A 381 16.59 17.91 -4.73
C ASN A 381 16.37 19.07 -3.73
N TRP A 382 16.59 18.82 -2.43
CA TRP A 382 16.24 19.78 -1.38
C TRP A 382 16.91 21.13 -1.50
N ASN A 383 18.19 21.15 -1.90
CA ASN A 383 19.01 22.34 -2.04
C ASN A 383 19.11 22.85 -3.49
N ASP A 384 18.38 22.24 -4.41
CA ASP A 384 18.28 22.70 -5.79
C ASP A 384 17.04 23.56 -5.97
N ASP A 385 17.20 24.88 -5.98
CA ASP A 385 16.09 25.81 -6.13
C ASP A 385 15.31 25.60 -7.44
N SER A 386 15.92 25.02 -8.47
CA SER A 386 15.24 24.72 -9.74
C SER A 386 14.31 23.53 -9.67
N ALA A 387 14.40 22.70 -8.63
CA ALA A 387 13.50 21.57 -8.39
C ALA A 387 12.23 21.98 -7.63
N TRP A 388 12.24 23.17 -7.05
CA TRP A 388 11.05 23.75 -6.40
C TRP A 388 10.25 24.53 -7.43
N GLU A 389 9.11 24.01 -7.77
CA GLU A 389 8.19 24.57 -8.77
C GLU A 389 7.09 25.38 -8.07
N ASN A 390 6.57 26.42 -8.69
CA ASN A 390 5.37 27.12 -8.21
C ASN A 390 4.31 27.26 -9.30
N GLY A 391 3.11 27.67 -8.90
CA GLY A 391 1.98 27.75 -9.82
C GLY A 391 2.06 28.91 -10.81
N GLU A 392 2.87 29.94 -10.52
CA GLU A 392 3.05 31.11 -11.39
C GLU A 392 3.82 30.75 -12.67
N ASP A 393 4.62 29.66 -12.62
CA ASP A 393 5.36 29.14 -13.77
C ASP A 393 4.47 28.39 -14.77
N TYR A 394 3.27 27.99 -14.35
CA TYR A 394 2.33 27.30 -15.22
C TYR A 394 1.41 28.29 -15.94
N GLN A 395 1.71 28.54 -17.20
CA GLN A 395 0.77 29.27 -18.06
C GLN A 395 -0.47 28.39 -18.31
N PRO A 396 -1.69 28.94 -18.26
CA PRO A 396 -2.86 28.18 -18.63
C PRO A 396 -2.70 27.69 -20.07
N GLU A 397 -2.88 26.40 -20.28
CA GLU A 397 -3.00 25.87 -21.65
C GLU A 397 -4.17 26.60 -22.33
N ALA A 398 -3.87 27.26 -23.45
CA ALA A 398 -4.78 28.12 -24.18
C ALA A 398 -5.89 27.31 -24.88
#